data_2dd663c620f6dede3db9466a0e99768c
#
_entry.id   2dd663c620f6dede3db9466a0e99768c
#
_cell.length_a   1.000
_cell.length_b   1.000
_cell.length_c   1.000
_cell.angle_alpha   90.00
_cell.angle_beta   90.00
_cell.angle_gamma   90.00
#
_symmetry.space_group_name_H-M   'P 1'
#
loop_
_entity.id
_entity.type
_entity.pdbx_description
1 polymer ?
#
loop_
_entity_poly.entity_id
_entity_poly.type
_entity_poly.pdbx_seq_one_letter_code
_entity_poly.pdbx_strand_id
1 'polypeptide(L)'
;MRDMKLRERRDLELFRAYQKALQEHDFVDQRQAVDFVRKNEAPRWFVSKEFCAAVISSWLRGKEFCKMRPNKRRKFQALFDIYNNLKEQFPYCALNHLELCGAIVDMPAPEWYLDHQMASRIISEQMELRNEQIASRYGR
;
A
#
# COMPACT_ATOMS: atom_id res chain seq x y z
N MET A 1 -14.14 -1.16 9.05
CA MET A 1 -14.74 -1.56 7.75
C MET A 1 -13.97 -1.04 6.56
N ARG A 2 -13.68 0.26 6.52
CA ARG A 2 -12.88 0.83 5.43
C ARG A 2 -11.49 0.21 5.34
N ASP A 3 -10.84 -0.01 6.48
CA ASP A 3 -9.50 -0.59 6.51
C ASP A 3 -9.49 -2.01 5.97
N MET A 4 -10.56 -2.77 6.22
CA MET A 4 -10.71 -4.12 5.68
C MET A 4 -10.84 -4.08 4.15
N LYS A 5 -11.64 -3.16 3.61
CA LYS A 5 -11.79 -3.00 2.16
C LYS A 5 -10.47 -2.60 1.50
N LEU A 6 -9.75 -1.67 2.12
CA LEU A 6 -8.44 -1.25 1.61
C LEU A 6 -7.43 -2.39 1.66
N ARG A 7 -7.44 -3.17 2.74
CA ARG A 7 -6.56 -4.32 2.89
C ARG A 7 -6.87 -5.38 1.85
N GLU A 8 -8.14 -5.70 1.64
CA GLU A 8 -8.56 -6.66 0.64
C GLU A 8 -8.13 -6.23 -0.76
N ARG A 9 -8.33 -4.95 -1.07
CA ARG A 9 -7.92 -4.38 -2.35
C ARG A 9 -6.41 -4.43 -2.51
N ARG A 10 -5.67 -4.06 -1.46
CA ARG A 10 -4.21 -4.13 -1.46
C ARG A 10 -3.74 -5.55 -1.77
N ASP A 11 -4.31 -6.52 -1.08
CA ASP A 11 -3.91 -7.92 -1.22
C ASP A 11 -4.17 -8.43 -2.64
N LEU A 12 -5.32 -8.10 -3.21
CA LEU A 12 -5.66 -8.48 -4.58
C LEU A 12 -4.72 -7.80 -5.59
N GLU A 13 -4.47 -6.51 -5.41
CA GLU A 13 -3.59 -5.75 -6.30
C GLU A 13 -2.15 -6.23 -6.22
N LEU A 14 -1.68 -6.60 -5.02
CA LEU A 14 -0.34 -7.18 -4.84
C LEU A 14 -0.23 -8.49 -5.60
N PHE A 15 -1.23 -9.35 -5.49
CA PHE A 15 -1.26 -10.63 -6.19
C PHE A 15 -1.26 -10.42 -7.71
N ARG A 16 -2.03 -9.47 -8.21
CA ARG A 16 -2.06 -9.13 -9.64
C ARG A 16 -0.70 -8.63 -10.12
N ALA A 17 -0.06 -7.78 -9.31
CA ALA A 17 1.28 -7.28 -9.62
C ALA A 17 2.30 -8.42 -9.66
N TYR A 18 2.18 -9.38 -8.75
CA TYR A 18 3.03 -10.57 -8.71
C TYR A 18 2.84 -11.42 -9.98
N GLN A 19 1.60 -11.68 -10.36
CA GLN A 19 1.30 -12.45 -11.58
C GLN A 19 1.84 -11.76 -12.83
N LYS A 20 1.69 -10.45 -12.91
CA LYS A 20 2.22 -9.66 -14.03
C LYS A 20 3.73 -9.73 -14.08
N ALA A 21 4.40 -9.61 -12.94
CA ALA A 21 5.85 -9.70 -12.85
C ALA A 21 6.36 -11.06 -13.34
N LEU A 22 5.67 -12.14 -12.97
CA LEU A 22 6.03 -13.49 -13.44
C LEU A 22 5.91 -13.64 -14.95
N GLN A 23 4.98 -12.90 -15.58
CA GLN A 23 4.81 -12.93 -17.03
C GLN A 23 5.87 -12.11 -17.76
N GLU A 24 6.32 -11.03 -17.15
CA GLU A 24 7.21 -10.05 -17.81
C GLU A 24 8.69 -10.29 -17.53
N HIS A 25 9.02 -11.00 -16.46
CA HIS A 25 10.41 -11.19 -16.01
C HIS A 25 10.68 -12.64 -15.66
N ASP A 26 11.96 -13.02 -15.79
CA ASP A 26 12.44 -14.32 -15.34
C ASP A 26 13.07 -14.17 -13.96
N PHE A 27 12.61 -14.97 -13.01
CA PHE A 27 13.16 -14.97 -11.66
C PHE A 27 13.78 -16.32 -11.35
N VAL A 28 14.82 -16.31 -10.52
CA VAL A 28 15.50 -17.53 -10.08
C VAL A 28 14.57 -18.38 -9.21
N ASP A 29 13.80 -17.71 -8.34
CA ASP A 29 12.87 -18.39 -7.44
C ASP A 29 11.74 -17.43 -7.05
N GLN A 30 10.79 -17.98 -6.29
CA GLN A 30 9.63 -17.19 -5.82
C GLN A 30 10.05 -16.04 -4.91
N ARG A 31 11.08 -16.25 -4.09
CA ARG A 31 11.57 -15.22 -3.18
C ARG A 31 12.00 -13.96 -3.94
N GLN A 32 12.73 -14.16 -5.02
CA GLN A 32 13.19 -13.05 -5.85
C GLN A 32 12.02 -12.30 -6.47
N ALA A 33 11.01 -13.02 -6.95
CA ALA A 33 9.82 -12.42 -7.53
C ALA A 33 9.03 -11.60 -6.51
N VAL A 34 8.85 -12.14 -5.30
CA VAL A 34 8.16 -11.44 -4.22
C VAL A 34 8.88 -10.15 -3.85
N ASP A 35 10.20 -10.21 -3.69
CA ASP A 35 11.00 -9.03 -3.34
C ASP A 35 10.97 -7.98 -4.45
N PHE A 36 11.00 -8.41 -5.71
CA PHE A 36 10.87 -7.49 -6.84
C PHE A 36 9.55 -6.72 -6.77
N VAL A 37 8.45 -7.44 -6.57
CA VAL A 37 7.12 -6.82 -6.57
C VAL A 37 6.93 -5.87 -5.39
N ARG A 38 7.27 -6.30 -4.18
CA ARG A 38 7.04 -5.49 -2.98
C ARG A 38 7.86 -4.19 -2.94
N LYS A 39 8.99 -4.16 -3.64
CA LYS A 39 9.87 -2.99 -3.71
C LYS A 39 9.56 -2.07 -4.88
N ASN A 40 8.70 -2.48 -5.79
CA ASN A 40 8.30 -1.68 -6.93
C ASN A 40 7.07 -0.83 -6.62
N GLU A 41 6.77 0.09 -7.53
CA GLU A 41 5.66 1.01 -7.38
C GLU A 41 4.33 0.27 -7.13
N ALA A 42 3.60 0.75 -6.15
CA ALA A 42 2.24 0.30 -5.86
C ALA A 42 1.25 1.29 -6.47
N PRO A 43 0.04 0.84 -6.88
CA PRO A 43 -0.93 1.73 -7.52
C PRO A 43 -1.51 2.79 -6.57
N ARG A 44 -1.46 2.53 -5.27
CA ARG A 44 -1.96 3.43 -4.23
C ARG A 44 -1.21 3.19 -2.93
N TRP A 45 -1.44 4.06 -1.96
CA TRP A 45 -0.87 3.91 -0.63
C TRP A 45 -1.64 2.92 0.24
N PHE A 46 -2.90 2.62 -0.12
CA PHE A 46 -3.79 1.73 0.63
C PHE A 46 -3.97 2.15 2.09
N VAL A 47 -4.19 3.44 2.26
CA VAL A 47 -4.46 4.07 3.57
C VAL A 47 -5.71 4.93 3.38
N SER A 48 -6.58 4.95 4.38
CA SER A 48 -7.73 5.84 4.31
C SER A 48 -7.28 7.29 4.47
N LYS A 49 -7.98 8.21 3.81
CA LYS A 49 -7.67 9.63 3.92
C LYS A 49 -7.82 10.13 5.36
N GLU A 50 -8.79 9.57 6.08
CA GLU A 50 -9.04 9.92 7.48
C GLU A 50 -7.87 9.52 8.38
N PHE A 51 -7.35 8.32 8.21
CA PHE A 51 -6.21 7.86 8.99
C PHE A 51 -4.95 8.66 8.64
N CYS A 52 -4.71 8.87 7.35
CA CYS A 52 -3.59 9.68 6.89
C CYS A 52 -3.66 11.09 7.48
N ALA A 53 -4.83 11.72 7.41
CA ALA A 53 -5.03 13.07 7.95
C ALA A 53 -4.75 13.13 9.45
N ALA A 54 -5.19 12.11 10.20
CA ALA A 54 -4.98 12.05 11.65
C ALA A 54 -3.49 11.92 11.99
N VAL A 55 -2.77 11.04 11.30
CA VAL A 55 -1.32 10.86 11.52
C VAL A 55 -0.55 12.12 11.20
N ILE A 56 -0.80 12.71 10.03
CA ILE A 56 -0.10 13.93 9.60
C ILE A 56 -0.39 15.08 10.55
N SER A 57 -1.64 15.23 10.98
CA SER A 57 -2.04 16.25 11.94
C SER A 57 -1.26 16.12 13.26
N SER A 58 -1.12 14.90 13.78
CA SER A 58 -0.33 14.63 14.98
C SER A 58 1.13 15.01 14.78
N TRP A 59 1.72 14.57 13.67
CA TRP A 59 3.13 14.81 13.38
C TRP A 59 3.43 16.29 13.15
N LEU A 60 2.50 17.04 12.55
CA LEU A 60 2.63 18.48 12.39
C LEU A 60 2.71 19.19 13.76
N ARG A 61 2.08 18.62 14.79
CA ARG A 61 2.15 19.14 16.15
C ARG A 61 3.34 18.60 16.94
N GLY A 62 4.21 17.83 16.28
CA GLY A 62 5.37 17.24 16.94
C GLY A 62 5.04 16.08 17.86
N LYS A 63 3.90 15.42 17.66
CA LYS A 63 3.44 14.32 18.50
C LYS A 63 3.35 13.03 17.70
N GLU A 64 3.63 11.90 18.38
CA GLU A 64 3.37 10.58 17.81
C GLU A 64 1.88 10.31 17.81
N PHE A 65 1.35 9.80 16.70
CA PHE A 65 -0.05 9.40 16.61
C PHE A 65 -0.28 8.08 17.33
N CYS A 66 0.56 7.09 17.00
CA CYS A 66 0.55 5.77 17.61
C CYS A 66 1.89 5.11 17.39
N LYS A 67 2.14 4.01 18.10
CA LYS A 67 3.35 3.23 17.89
C LYS A 67 3.24 2.48 16.57
N MET A 68 4.25 2.60 15.71
CA MET A 68 4.25 1.99 14.38
C MET A 68 5.45 1.09 14.20
N ARG A 69 5.24 -0.02 13.46
CA ARG A 69 6.34 -0.86 13.01
C ARG A 69 7.15 -0.12 11.95
N PRO A 70 8.41 -0.52 11.73
CA PRO A 70 9.32 0.23 10.83
C PRO A 70 8.77 0.49 9.43
N ASN A 71 8.17 -0.50 8.78
CA ASN A 71 7.63 -0.30 7.42
C ASN A 71 6.47 0.68 7.39
N LYS A 72 5.59 0.60 8.38
CA LYS A 72 4.47 1.53 8.50
C LYS A 72 4.98 2.95 8.77
N ARG A 73 5.99 3.06 9.61
CA ARG A 73 6.59 4.36 9.92
C ARG A 73 7.24 4.98 8.68
N ARG A 74 7.98 4.17 7.89
CA ARG A 74 8.56 4.63 6.63
C ARG A 74 7.49 5.11 5.65
N LYS A 75 6.37 4.38 5.59
CA LYS A 75 5.23 4.72 4.75
C LYS A 75 4.66 6.10 5.12
N PHE A 76 4.39 6.30 6.40
CA PHE A 76 3.82 7.58 6.86
C PHE A 76 4.83 8.71 6.80
N GLN A 77 6.13 8.42 6.96
CA GLN A 77 7.17 9.42 6.76
C GLN A 77 7.16 9.92 5.31
N ALA A 78 7.04 8.99 4.35
CA ALA A 78 6.95 9.37 2.94
C ALA A 78 5.69 10.20 2.65
N LEU A 79 4.55 9.81 3.21
CA LEU A 79 3.30 10.57 3.08
C LEU A 79 3.43 11.97 3.68
N PHE A 80 4.06 12.07 4.84
CA PHE A 80 4.31 13.34 5.52
C PHE A 80 5.20 14.25 4.69
N ASP A 81 6.25 13.70 4.09
CA ASP A 81 7.16 14.45 3.21
C ASP A 81 6.42 14.98 1.97
N ILE A 82 5.57 14.15 1.36
CA ILE A 82 4.76 14.56 0.20
C ILE A 82 3.81 15.69 0.61
N TYR A 83 3.15 15.54 1.75
CA TYR A 83 2.23 16.54 2.27
C TYR A 83 2.94 17.89 2.44
N ASN A 84 4.08 17.89 3.09
CA ASN A 84 4.84 19.11 3.34
C ASN A 84 5.34 19.75 2.03
N ASN A 85 5.81 18.93 1.09
CA ASN A 85 6.27 19.43 -0.20
C ASN A 85 5.12 20.09 -0.99
N LEU A 86 3.95 19.47 -0.98
CA LEU A 86 2.79 20.05 -1.67
C LEU A 86 2.33 21.34 -1.03
N LYS A 87 2.35 21.42 0.30
CA LYS A 87 2.01 22.65 1.01
C LYS A 87 3.00 23.77 0.71
N GLU A 88 4.27 23.45 0.59
CA GLU A 88 5.32 24.41 0.27
C GLU A 88 5.22 24.89 -1.17
N GLN A 89 4.98 23.99 -2.12
CA GLN A 89 4.85 24.32 -3.54
C GLN A 89 3.55 25.08 -3.86
N PHE A 90 2.49 24.76 -3.15
CA PHE A 90 1.16 25.31 -3.39
C PHE A 90 0.57 25.89 -2.10
N PRO A 91 1.15 27.02 -1.60
CA PRO A 91 0.72 27.58 -0.31
C PRO A 91 -0.73 28.10 -0.33
N TYR A 92 -1.28 28.38 -1.50
CA TYR A 92 -2.66 28.85 -1.66
C TYR A 92 -3.60 27.77 -2.18
N CYS A 93 -3.23 26.50 -1.99
CA CYS A 93 -4.07 25.39 -2.40
C CYS A 93 -5.43 25.46 -1.71
N ALA A 94 -6.50 25.33 -2.51
CA ALA A 94 -7.86 25.40 -2.01
C ALA A 94 -8.30 24.17 -1.22
N LEU A 95 -7.54 23.08 -1.31
CA LEU A 95 -7.87 21.85 -0.61
C LEU A 95 -7.62 21.97 0.88
N ASN A 96 -8.58 21.53 1.69
CA ASN A 96 -8.36 21.45 3.13
C ASN A 96 -7.47 20.24 3.47
N HIS A 97 -7.15 20.09 4.76
CA HIS A 97 -6.26 19.03 5.22
C HIS A 97 -6.72 17.63 4.80
N LEU A 98 -8.00 17.33 5.01
CA LEU A 98 -8.55 16.02 4.67
C LEU A 98 -8.56 15.79 3.15
N GLU A 99 -8.94 16.79 2.38
CA GLU A 99 -8.96 16.69 0.92
C GLU A 99 -7.56 16.49 0.35
N LEU A 100 -6.58 17.20 0.90
CA LEU A 100 -5.19 17.06 0.45
C LEU A 100 -4.66 15.65 0.76
N CYS A 101 -4.92 15.14 1.96
CA CYS A 101 -4.55 13.78 2.33
C CYS A 101 -5.23 12.75 1.42
N GLY A 102 -6.50 12.98 1.09
CA GLY A 102 -7.22 12.12 0.15
C GLY A 102 -6.58 12.06 -1.22
N ALA A 103 -6.17 13.22 -1.73
CA ALA A 103 -5.49 13.28 -3.03
C ALA A 103 -4.14 12.53 -2.99
N ILE A 104 -3.40 12.68 -1.91
CA ILE A 104 -2.09 12.04 -1.76
C ILE A 104 -2.21 10.52 -1.69
N VAL A 105 -3.15 9.98 -0.90
CA VAL A 105 -3.27 8.54 -0.74
C VAL A 105 -3.77 7.84 -2.00
N ASP A 106 -4.39 8.56 -2.92
CA ASP A 106 -4.82 8.02 -4.20
C ASP A 106 -3.72 8.02 -5.26
N MET A 107 -2.59 8.65 -4.99
CA MET A 107 -1.43 8.64 -5.90
C MET A 107 -0.71 7.29 -5.83
N PRO A 108 0.05 6.93 -6.88
CA PRO A 108 0.92 5.76 -6.78
C PRO A 108 1.94 5.92 -5.66
N ALA A 109 2.23 4.83 -4.97
CA ALA A 109 3.24 4.80 -3.91
C ALA A 109 4.54 4.21 -4.48
N PRO A 110 5.71 4.63 -3.97
CA PRO A 110 6.98 4.15 -4.50
C PRO A 110 7.26 2.67 -4.20
N GLU A 111 6.60 2.12 -3.21
CA GLU A 111 6.68 0.69 -2.88
C GLU A 111 5.43 0.28 -2.10
N TRP A 112 5.32 -1.02 -1.80
CA TRP A 112 4.17 -1.54 -1.06
C TRP A 112 4.29 -1.40 0.46
N TYR A 113 5.48 -1.10 0.98
CA TYR A 113 5.75 -0.98 2.42
C TYR A 113 5.39 -2.26 3.19
N LEU A 114 5.70 -3.39 2.57
CA LEU A 114 5.53 -4.72 3.16
C LEU A 114 6.89 -5.40 3.24
N ASP A 115 7.13 -6.15 4.32
CA ASP A 115 8.31 -6.98 4.37
C ASP A 115 8.08 -8.24 3.52
N HIS A 116 9.15 -9.03 3.32
CA HIS A 116 9.10 -10.22 2.49
C HIS A 116 8.08 -11.24 3.02
N GLN A 117 8.07 -11.46 4.33
CA GLN A 117 7.18 -12.46 4.94
C GLN A 117 5.72 -12.10 4.75
N MET A 118 5.37 -10.84 4.99
CA MET A 118 3.99 -10.37 4.82
C MET A 118 3.56 -10.48 3.36
N ALA A 119 4.40 -10.01 2.44
CA ALA A 119 4.09 -10.08 1.01
C ALA A 119 3.94 -11.53 0.53
N SER A 120 4.83 -12.43 0.95
CA SER A 120 4.74 -13.86 0.64
C SER A 120 3.45 -14.47 1.14
N ARG A 121 3.07 -14.15 2.38
CA ARG A 121 1.84 -14.67 2.98
C ARG A 121 0.62 -14.21 2.22
N ILE A 122 0.56 -12.92 1.88
CA ILE A 122 -0.56 -12.36 1.13
C ILE A 122 -0.70 -13.07 -0.22
N ILE A 123 0.41 -13.21 -0.94
CA ILE A 123 0.41 -13.85 -2.26
C ILE A 123 -0.04 -15.30 -2.15
N SER A 124 0.44 -16.04 -1.14
CA SER A 124 0.04 -17.42 -0.92
C SER A 124 -1.45 -17.55 -0.60
N GLU A 125 -1.96 -16.67 0.24
CA GLU A 125 -3.39 -16.66 0.59
C GLU A 125 -4.26 -16.35 -0.64
N GLN A 126 -3.85 -15.40 -1.47
CA GLN A 126 -4.57 -15.06 -2.69
C GLN A 126 -4.54 -16.22 -3.70
N MET A 127 -3.43 -16.93 -3.76
CA MET A 127 -3.30 -18.09 -4.63
C MET A 127 -4.24 -19.22 -4.18
N GLU A 128 -4.35 -19.46 -2.88
CA GLU A 128 -5.28 -20.42 -2.32
C GLU A 128 -6.73 -20.07 -2.64
N LEU A 129 -7.10 -18.81 -2.46
CA LEU A 129 -8.44 -18.32 -2.78
C LEU A 129 -8.77 -18.54 -4.27
N ARG A 130 -7.83 -18.25 -5.14
CA ARG A 130 -8.00 -18.47 -6.58
C ARG A 130 -8.20 -19.94 -6.88
N ASN A 131 -7.40 -20.84 -6.27
CA ASN A 131 -7.51 -22.27 -6.46
C ASN A 131 -8.84 -22.80 -5.95
N GLU A 132 -9.32 -22.31 -4.82
CA GLU A 132 -10.63 -22.66 -4.28
C GLU A 132 -11.75 -22.23 -5.22
N GLN A 133 -11.66 -21.05 -5.81
CA GLN A 133 -12.65 -20.56 -6.77
C GLN A 133 -12.68 -21.45 -8.03
N ILE A 134 -11.51 -21.84 -8.52
CA ILE A 134 -11.39 -22.73 -9.67
C ILE A 134 -11.97 -24.12 -9.33
N ALA A 135 -11.61 -24.67 -8.18
CA ALA A 135 -12.11 -25.96 -7.73
C ALA A 135 -13.63 -25.95 -7.54
N SER A 136 -14.18 -24.87 -6.99
CA SER A 136 -15.62 -24.70 -6.83
C SER A 136 -16.34 -24.68 -8.17
N ARG A 137 -15.71 -24.11 -9.20
CA ARG A 137 -16.28 -24.01 -10.54
C ARG A 137 -16.24 -25.31 -11.30
N TYR A 138 -15.17 -26.10 -11.15
CA TYR A 138 -14.91 -27.28 -11.96
C TYR A 138 -14.80 -28.58 -11.17
N GLY A 139 -14.76 -28.50 -9.86
CA GLY A 139 -14.39 -29.61 -8.97
C GLY A 139 -15.50 -30.53 -8.56
N ARG A 140 -16.56 -30.64 -9.34
CA ARG A 140 -17.69 -31.50 -8.96
C ARG A 140 -17.82 -32.71 -9.81
#